data_429cb5287c194a57f5ff1e7739ada468
#
_entry.id   429cb5287c194a57f5ff1e7739ada468
#
_cell.length_a   1.000
_cell.length_b   1.000
_cell.length_c   1.000
_cell.angle_alpha   90.00
_cell.angle_beta   90.00
_cell.angle_gamma   90.00
#
_symmetry.space_group_name_H-M   'P 1'
#
loop_
_entity.id
_entity.type
_entity.pdbx_description
1 polymer ?
#
loop_
_entity_poly.entity_id
_entity_poly.type
_entity_poly.pdbx_seq_one_letter_code
_entity_poly.pdbx_strand_id
1 'polypeptide(L)'
;MKFKSNVLKQFFLIAMVIFMVGGLIGCSKSDKENKQASTGKKLELKYASGFSVEDLEDGIKKVTDGDNRELILIPKKIKIPEKYKNANIVRTPVDNVLIASTTQACSLRTIDELDSIKAVTTEEQYWTIKEIKDLMKDGKIHYIGSNLAPDYEKIVDLNPDLTIVSSGLSEADTKFIDKLKELGLNYVVDNEYKEQNPFGRMEWTSLIAAFYDKEDMATSELNKTVQKVEEVSKKIKNKAKPKVVWASVYEGSAYIAPKDSYVDNMIKMAGGINACASIDSNEGRVSIEQLHEVAKDADIFVYSSSSDYAPNLDSIKSSAPVLADLDVVKNGNLWVFAPDYYQSVDKTDELIVDLVEMFHPGTTGEKIKHYINY
;
A
#
# COMPACT_ATOMS: atom_id res chain seq x y z
N MET A 1 -1.89 24.71 -56.69
CA MET A 1 -2.99 23.89 -57.23
C MET A 1 -3.93 23.55 -56.10
N LYS A 2 -5.19 23.96 -56.24
CA LYS A 2 -6.26 23.97 -55.27
C LYS A 2 -6.73 22.54 -54.93
N PHE A 3 -6.73 22.17 -53.65
CA PHE A 3 -7.63 21.18 -53.05
C PHE A 3 -7.62 21.34 -51.51
N LYS A 4 -8.29 22.34 -51.03
CA LYS A 4 -8.73 22.49 -49.60
C LYS A 4 -10.01 23.26 -49.63
N SER A 5 -11.07 22.74 -49.07
CA SER A 5 -12.36 23.43 -48.83
C SER A 5 -13.57 22.64 -49.25
N ASN A 6 -13.80 21.46 -48.76
CA ASN A 6 -15.15 20.87 -48.83
C ASN A 6 -15.50 19.84 -47.74
N VAL A 7 -14.65 19.66 -46.71
CA VAL A 7 -14.94 18.71 -45.62
C VAL A 7 -15.43 19.39 -44.35
N LEU A 8 -15.33 20.73 -44.26
CA LEU A 8 -15.69 21.46 -43.02
C LEU A 8 -17.13 22.09 -43.08
N LYS A 9 -17.91 21.83 -44.12
CA LYS A 9 -19.29 22.34 -44.25
C LYS A 9 -20.39 21.30 -44.14
N GLN A 10 -20.06 20.01 -43.89
CA GLN A 10 -21.08 18.96 -43.71
C GLN A 10 -21.36 18.56 -42.26
N PHE A 11 -20.66 19.13 -41.28
CA PHE A 11 -20.88 18.83 -39.85
C PHE A 11 -21.80 19.84 -39.11
N PHE A 12 -22.37 20.83 -39.78
CA PHE A 12 -23.17 21.87 -39.11
C PHE A 12 -24.67 21.86 -39.49
N LEU A 13 -25.21 20.80 -40.12
CA LEU A 13 -26.59 20.75 -40.65
C LEU A 13 -27.43 19.55 -40.18
N ILE A 14 -27.04 18.85 -39.09
CA ILE A 14 -27.82 17.72 -38.50
C ILE A 14 -28.15 17.96 -37.00
N ALA A 15 -28.19 19.18 -36.56
CA ALA A 15 -28.56 19.49 -35.17
C ALA A 15 -29.77 20.43 -35.04
N MET A 16 -30.72 20.38 -35.98
CA MET A 16 -31.92 21.24 -35.85
C MET A 16 -33.14 20.69 -36.59
N VAL A 17 -33.59 19.50 -36.27
CA VAL A 17 -35.01 19.06 -36.47
C VAL A 17 -35.25 17.86 -35.57
N ILE A 18 -35.83 18.01 -34.43
CA ILE A 18 -36.82 17.17 -33.74
C ILE A 18 -37.26 17.93 -32.46
N PHE A 19 -38.16 18.85 -32.68
CA PHE A 19 -39.11 19.27 -31.64
C PHE A 19 -40.50 19.29 -32.27
N MET A 20 -41.46 18.73 -31.61
CA MET A 20 -42.91 18.62 -31.88
C MET A 20 -43.37 17.43 -32.73
N VAL A 21 -43.90 16.44 -32.07
CA VAL A 21 -45.31 16.02 -32.18
C VAL A 21 -45.66 15.30 -30.86
N GLY A 22 -46.65 15.82 -30.19
CA GLY A 22 -47.25 15.25 -28.99
C GLY A 22 -48.37 14.28 -29.29
N GLY A 23 -48.64 13.43 -28.36
CA GLY A 23 -50.02 13.05 -28.03
C GLY A 23 -50.45 11.63 -28.36
N LEU A 24 -50.87 10.98 -27.28
CA LEU A 24 -51.97 10.02 -27.13
C LEU A 24 -51.66 8.52 -26.98
N ILE A 25 -51.66 8.12 -25.71
CA ILE A 25 -52.42 7.03 -25.05
C ILE A 25 -52.39 5.65 -25.71
N GLY A 26 -51.78 4.70 -24.99
CA GLY A 26 -51.96 3.25 -25.17
C GLY A 26 -51.48 2.50 -23.95
N CYS A 27 -52.35 2.22 -22.99
CA CYS A 27 -52.10 1.29 -21.89
C CYS A 27 -51.81 -0.12 -22.42
N SER A 28 -50.61 -0.62 -22.15
CA SER A 28 -50.36 -2.05 -22.14
C SER A 28 -49.53 -2.35 -20.89
N LYS A 29 -50.12 -3.13 -19.96
CA LYS A 29 -49.43 -3.71 -18.82
C LYS A 29 -48.41 -4.70 -19.35
N SER A 30 -47.14 -4.40 -19.19
CA SER A 30 -46.08 -5.39 -19.17
C SER A 30 -45.32 -5.20 -17.86
N ASP A 31 -45.29 -6.25 -17.08
CA ASP A 31 -44.50 -6.35 -15.85
C ASP A 31 -43.05 -6.00 -16.13
N LYS A 32 -42.68 -4.77 -15.84
CA LYS A 32 -41.26 -4.41 -15.71
C LYS A 32 -40.84 -4.77 -14.30
N GLU A 33 -40.10 -5.85 -14.16
CA GLU A 33 -39.21 -6.01 -13.04
C GLU A 33 -38.41 -4.74 -12.87
N ASN A 34 -38.74 -4.03 -11.82
CA ASN A 34 -38.05 -2.84 -11.40
C ASN A 34 -36.67 -3.31 -10.80
N LYS A 35 -35.67 -3.47 -11.66
CA LYS A 35 -34.28 -3.50 -11.20
C LYS A 35 -33.96 -2.11 -10.69
N GLN A 36 -34.30 -1.87 -9.45
CA GLN A 36 -33.83 -0.75 -8.68
C GLN A 36 -32.32 -1.00 -8.51
N ALA A 37 -31.52 -0.37 -9.38
CA ALA A 37 -30.09 -0.27 -9.18
C ALA A 37 -29.91 0.41 -7.81
N SER A 38 -29.50 -0.34 -6.81
CA SER A 38 -29.08 0.23 -5.55
C SER A 38 -27.89 1.14 -5.85
N THR A 39 -28.09 2.44 -5.80
CA THR A 39 -26.99 3.41 -5.86
C THR A 39 -26.28 3.36 -4.51
N GLY A 40 -25.45 2.35 -4.32
CA GLY A 40 -24.58 2.26 -3.15
C GLY A 40 -23.64 3.46 -3.11
N LYS A 41 -23.42 4.04 -1.94
CA LYS A 41 -22.43 5.10 -1.76
C LYS A 41 -21.05 4.47 -1.80
N LYS A 42 -20.25 4.81 -2.82
CA LYS A 42 -18.87 4.35 -2.92
C LYS A 42 -17.95 5.21 -2.05
N LEU A 43 -17.04 4.57 -1.33
CA LEU A 43 -15.96 5.25 -0.62
C LEU A 43 -15.11 6.03 -1.62
N GLU A 44 -14.92 7.32 -1.37
CA GLU A 44 -14.09 8.19 -2.22
C GLU A 44 -12.62 8.02 -1.82
N LEU A 45 -11.82 7.48 -2.74
CA LEU A 45 -10.37 7.36 -2.60
C LEU A 45 -9.70 8.56 -3.25
N LYS A 46 -8.71 9.14 -2.56
CA LYS A 46 -7.96 10.31 -3.03
C LYS A 46 -6.61 9.97 -3.63
N TYR A 47 -5.99 8.90 -3.18
CA TYR A 47 -4.61 8.55 -3.49
C TYR A 47 -4.45 7.12 -3.98
N ALA A 48 -5.22 6.17 -3.43
CA ALA A 48 -5.21 4.76 -3.83
C ALA A 48 -6.14 4.52 -5.02
N SER A 49 -5.85 3.44 -5.76
CA SER A 49 -6.65 3.05 -6.92
C SER A 49 -6.92 1.55 -7.02
N GLY A 50 -6.24 0.75 -6.22
CA GLY A 50 -6.23 -0.71 -6.35
C GLY A 50 -7.39 -1.45 -5.68
N PHE A 51 -8.31 -0.76 -5.01
CA PHE A 51 -9.46 -1.36 -4.34
C PHE A 51 -10.71 -0.49 -4.40
N SER A 52 -11.86 -1.00 -3.95
CA SER A 52 -13.05 -0.19 -3.72
C SER A 52 -13.91 -0.74 -2.59
N VAL A 53 -14.61 0.16 -1.91
CA VAL A 53 -15.64 -0.14 -0.91
C VAL A 53 -16.92 0.58 -1.32
N GLU A 54 -18.04 -0.12 -1.35
CA GLU A 54 -19.36 0.41 -1.70
C GLU A 54 -20.37 0.02 -0.62
N ASP A 55 -20.99 1.01 0.03
CA ASP A 55 -22.06 0.79 0.96
C ASP A 55 -23.33 0.37 0.19
N LEU A 56 -23.93 -0.72 0.60
CA LEU A 56 -25.20 -1.22 0.09
C LEU A 56 -26.31 -0.99 1.15
N GLU A 57 -27.45 -1.67 0.99
CA GLU A 57 -28.53 -1.61 1.98
C GLU A 57 -28.16 -2.30 3.31
N ASP A 58 -28.79 -1.89 4.40
CA ASP A 58 -28.74 -2.53 5.72
C ASP A 58 -27.33 -2.69 6.34
N GLY A 59 -26.38 -1.82 5.98
CA GLY A 59 -24.98 -1.90 6.44
C GLY A 59 -24.18 -3.01 5.79
N ILE A 60 -24.72 -3.63 4.72
CA ILE A 60 -23.98 -4.55 3.84
C ILE A 60 -23.03 -3.72 2.98
N LYS A 61 -21.81 -4.21 2.79
CA LYS A 61 -20.84 -3.55 1.90
C LYS A 61 -20.40 -4.50 0.81
N LYS A 62 -20.05 -3.95 -0.34
CA LYS A 62 -19.32 -4.64 -1.39
C LYS A 62 -17.91 -4.12 -1.42
N VAL A 63 -16.95 -5.00 -1.32
CA VAL A 63 -15.52 -4.72 -1.42
C VAL A 63 -14.98 -5.35 -2.69
N THR A 64 -14.18 -4.59 -3.45
CA THR A 64 -13.31 -5.13 -4.50
C THR A 64 -11.88 -5.03 -4.00
N ASP A 65 -11.19 -6.16 -3.88
CA ASP A 65 -9.84 -6.24 -3.33
C ASP A 65 -8.73 -6.04 -4.39
N GLY A 66 -7.47 -6.16 -3.96
CA GLY A 66 -6.29 -5.92 -4.78
C GLY A 66 -6.12 -6.85 -5.99
N ASP A 67 -6.84 -7.95 -6.05
CA ASP A 67 -6.90 -8.87 -7.20
C ASP A 67 -8.24 -8.77 -7.96
N ASN A 68 -8.97 -7.66 -7.75
CA ASN A 68 -10.30 -7.43 -8.34
C ASN A 68 -11.35 -8.48 -7.94
N ARG A 69 -11.18 -9.15 -6.79
CA ARG A 69 -12.19 -10.06 -6.27
C ARG A 69 -13.27 -9.27 -5.55
N GLU A 70 -14.52 -9.67 -5.74
CA GLU A 70 -15.64 -9.11 -4.99
C GLU A 70 -15.90 -9.92 -3.72
N LEU A 71 -16.02 -9.22 -2.59
CA LEU A 71 -16.47 -9.75 -1.30
C LEU A 71 -17.70 -8.98 -0.86
N ILE A 72 -18.66 -9.69 -0.27
CA ILE A 72 -19.84 -9.08 0.33
C ILE A 72 -19.70 -9.16 1.85
N LEU A 73 -19.56 -8.00 2.47
CA LEU A 73 -19.47 -7.87 3.92
C LEU A 73 -20.87 -7.78 4.50
N ILE A 74 -21.24 -8.73 5.33
CA ILE A 74 -22.58 -8.79 5.92
C ILE A 74 -22.47 -8.76 7.45
N PRO A 75 -23.03 -7.72 8.12
CA PRO A 75 -23.00 -7.65 9.58
C PRO A 75 -23.50 -8.94 10.26
N LYS A 76 -22.79 -9.40 11.31
CA LYS A 76 -23.10 -10.65 12.04
C LYS A 76 -24.56 -10.67 12.54
N LYS A 77 -25.15 -9.50 12.83
CA LYS A 77 -26.54 -9.33 13.30
C LYS A 77 -27.61 -9.48 12.18
N ILE A 78 -27.21 -9.47 10.91
CA ILE A 78 -28.14 -9.53 9.77
C ILE A 78 -28.14 -10.91 9.18
N LYS A 79 -29.33 -11.45 8.85
CA LYS A 79 -29.46 -12.70 8.11
C LYS A 79 -28.96 -12.48 6.68
N ILE A 80 -28.25 -13.48 6.15
CA ILE A 80 -27.76 -13.44 4.76
C ILE A 80 -28.95 -13.31 3.81
N PRO A 81 -29.06 -12.22 3.03
CA PRO A 81 -30.11 -12.10 2.03
C PRO A 81 -29.96 -13.12 0.92
N GLU A 82 -31.08 -13.59 0.37
CA GLU A 82 -31.12 -14.63 -0.67
C GLU A 82 -30.22 -14.30 -1.87
N LYS A 83 -30.21 -13.04 -2.28
CA LYS A 83 -29.40 -12.56 -3.42
C LYS A 83 -27.89 -12.68 -3.26
N TYR A 84 -27.39 -12.86 -2.04
CA TYR A 84 -25.94 -12.97 -1.76
C TYR A 84 -25.49 -14.40 -1.42
N LYS A 85 -26.39 -15.39 -1.41
CA LYS A 85 -26.07 -16.77 -0.99
C LYS A 85 -24.87 -17.40 -1.70
N ASN A 86 -24.62 -17.03 -2.94
CA ASN A 86 -23.54 -17.57 -3.76
C ASN A 86 -22.34 -16.60 -3.88
N ALA A 87 -22.31 -15.52 -3.09
CA ALA A 87 -21.21 -14.58 -3.07
C ALA A 87 -20.10 -15.01 -2.11
N ASN A 88 -18.93 -14.41 -2.26
CA ASN A 88 -17.87 -14.52 -1.24
C ASN A 88 -18.27 -13.65 -0.04
N ILE A 89 -18.79 -14.27 1.00
CA ILE A 89 -19.35 -13.55 2.16
C ILE A 89 -18.34 -13.54 3.30
N VAL A 90 -18.09 -12.36 3.87
CA VAL A 90 -17.41 -12.19 5.16
C VAL A 90 -18.38 -11.61 6.17
N ARG A 91 -18.45 -12.22 7.36
CA ARG A 91 -19.31 -11.75 8.47
C ARG A 91 -18.59 -10.71 9.30
N THR A 92 -19.16 -9.50 9.41
CA THR A 92 -18.52 -8.35 10.06
C THR A 92 -19.22 -7.94 11.36
N PRO A 93 -18.51 -7.30 12.32
CA PRO A 93 -17.05 -7.14 12.31
C PRO A 93 -16.32 -8.48 12.45
N VAL A 94 -15.09 -8.56 11.87
CA VAL A 94 -14.21 -9.72 12.07
C VAL A 94 -13.50 -9.59 13.41
N ASP A 95 -13.17 -10.71 14.07
CA ASP A 95 -12.50 -10.73 15.38
C ASP A 95 -11.43 -11.82 15.49
N ASN A 96 -11.27 -12.63 14.45
CA ASN A 96 -10.27 -13.69 14.32
C ASN A 96 -9.55 -13.54 12.97
N VAL A 97 -8.43 -12.81 12.96
CA VAL A 97 -7.73 -12.45 11.73
C VAL A 97 -6.34 -13.08 11.69
N LEU A 98 -5.99 -13.66 10.52
CA LEU A 98 -4.64 -14.04 10.17
C LEU A 98 -4.05 -12.96 9.25
N ILE A 99 -2.83 -12.51 9.55
CA ILE A 99 -2.07 -11.61 8.67
C ILE A 99 -0.81 -12.26 8.14
N ALA A 100 -0.55 -12.07 6.85
CA ALA A 100 0.58 -12.65 6.13
C ALA A 100 1.77 -11.70 5.95
N SER A 101 1.65 -10.44 6.39
CA SER A 101 2.70 -9.43 6.35
C SER A 101 2.66 -8.53 7.57
N THR A 102 3.81 -8.01 7.98
CA THR A 102 3.90 -7.05 9.08
C THR A 102 3.29 -5.69 8.73
N THR A 103 3.23 -5.31 7.45
CA THR A 103 2.59 -4.07 7.00
C THR A 103 1.08 -4.07 7.26
N GLN A 104 0.45 -5.24 7.21
CA GLN A 104 -1.00 -5.40 7.48
C GLN A 104 -1.34 -5.11 8.95
N ALA A 105 -0.39 -5.36 9.86
CA ALA A 105 -0.55 -4.97 11.27
C ALA A 105 -0.59 -3.45 11.44
N CYS A 106 0.07 -2.68 10.57
CA CYS A 106 0.01 -1.21 10.59
C CYS A 106 -1.42 -0.71 10.34
N SER A 107 -2.13 -1.28 9.35
CA SER A 107 -3.52 -0.94 9.09
C SER A 107 -4.42 -1.27 10.28
N LEU A 108 -4.24 -2.43 10.91
CA LEU A 108 -5.00 -2.83 12.10
C LEU A 108 -4.67 -1.95 13.31
N ARG A 109 -3.40 -1.51 13.48
CA ARG A 109 -3.02 -0.55 14.51
C ARG A 109 -3.69 0.80 14.31
N THR A 110 -3.74 1.30 13.08
CA THR A 110 -4.39 2.57 12.74
C THR A 110 -5.85 2.63 13.16
N ILE A 111 -6.56 1.51 13.06
CA ILE A 111 -7.99 1.42 13.40
C ILE A 111 -8.26 0.80 14.77
N ASP A 112 -7.21 0.65 15.61
CA ASP A 112 -7.31 0.10 16.97
C ASP A 112 -7.95 -1.32 17.00
N GLU A 113 -7.40 -2.23 16.16
CA GLU A 113 -7.88 -3.62 16.01
C GLU A 113 -6.74 -4.67 16.04
N LEU A 114 -5.60 -4.36 16.69
CA LEU A 114 -4.50 -5.33 16.86
C LEU A 114 -4.95 -6.59 17.61
N ASP A 115 -5.90 -6.46 18.55
CA ASP A 115 -6.43 -7.56 19.33
C ASP A 115 -7.24 -8.58 18.49
N SER A 116 -7.66 -8.21 17.29
CA SER A 116 -8.32 -9.12 16.34
C SER A 116 -7.36 -10.12 15.71
N ILE A 117 -6.04 -9.85 15.72
CA ILE A 117 -5.02 -10.74 15.18
C ILE A 117 -4.92 -11.98 16.07
N LYS A 118 -5.09 -13.17 15.47
CA LYS A 118 -4.92 -14.47 16.16
C LYS A 118 -3.80 -15.30 15.55
N ALA A 119 -3.40 -15.00 14.32
CA ALA A 119 -2.32 -15.73 13.66
C ALA A 119 -1.46 -14.81 12.78
N VAL A 120 -0.17 -15.13 12.68
CA VAL A 120 0.82 -14.38 11.90
C VAL A 120 1.78 -15.34 11.21
N THR A 121 2.35 -14.91 10.07
CA THR A 121 3.41 -15.64 9.35
C THR A 121 4.82 -15.14 9.69
N THR A 122 4.95 -14.18 10.58
CA THR A 122 6.21 -13.61 11.03
C THR A 122 6.53 -14.08 12.44
N GLU A 123 7.76 -14.57 12.66
CA GLU A 123 8.23 -15.01 13.98
C GLU A 123 8.31 -13.84 14.97
N GLU A 124 8.14 -14.12 16.27
CA GLU A 124 8.14 -13.12 17.35
C GLU A 124 9.38 -12.22 17.34
N GLN A 125 10.54 -12.76 17.07
CA GLN A 125 11.81 -12.00 17.10
C GLN A 125 11.87 -10.86 16.09
N TYR A 126 11.15 -10.96 14.96
CA TYR A 126 11.14 -9.94 13.88
C TYR A 126 10.07 -8.86 14.06
N TRP A 127 9.21 -8.97 15.07
CA TRP A 127 8.26 -7.92 15.36
C TRP A 127 8.91 -6.78 16.13
N THR A 128 8.58 -5.54 15.76
CA THR A 128 8.94 -4.31 16.50
C THR A 128 7.72 -3.70 17.17
N ILE A 129 6.50 -4.05 16.74
CA ILE A 129 5.24 -3.67 17.38
C ILE A 129 5.14 -4.43 18.70
N LYS A 130 5.31 -3.69 19.80
CA LYS A 130 5.39 -4.27 21.15
C LYS A 130 4.13 -5.05 21.52
N GLU A 131 2.97 -4.51 21.18
CA GLU A 131 1.67 -5.12 21.48
C GLU A 131 1.55 -6.51 20.86
N ILE A 132 2.00 -6.71 19.63
CA ILE A 132 1.99 -8.01 18.95
C ILE A 132 2.96 -8.98 19.65
N LYS A 133 4.17 -8.51 19.99
CA LYS A 133 5.12 -9.36 20.74
C LYS A 133 4.55 -9.83 22.08
N ASP A 134 3.90 -8.94 22.81
CA ASP A 134 3.29 -9.27 24.08
C ASP A 134 2.13 -10.29 23.90
N LEU A 135 1.26 -10.09 22.91
CA LEU A 135 0.18 -11.03 22.59
C LEU A 135 0.70 -12.40 22.11
N MET A 136 1.84 -12.44 21.39
CA MET A 136 2.49 -13.71 21.02
C MET A 136 3.05 -14.45 22.24
N LYS A 137 3.72 -13.74 23.16
CA LYS A 137 4.23 -14.29 24.42
C LYS A 137 3.13 -14.85 25.31
N ASP A 138 1.98 -14.16 25.33
CA ASP A 138 0.78 -14.57 26.07
C ASP A 138 0.04 -15.77 25.40
N GLY A 139 0.51 -16.21 24.22
CA GLY A 139 -0.13 -17.27 23.44
C GLY A 139 -1.47 -16.89 22.81
N LYS A 140 -1.77 -15.58 22.71
CA LYS A 140 -2.99 -15.04 22.07
C LYS A 140 -2.86 -14.91 20.56
N ILE A 141 -1.63 -14.68 20.07
CA ILE A 141 -1.29 -14.68 18.64
C ILE A 141 -0.38 -15.87 18.37
N HIS A 142 -0.70 -16.66 17.35
CA HIS A 142 0.02 -17.85 16.98
C HIS A 142 0.88 -17.62 15.73
N TYR A 143 2.14 -18.00 15.80
CA TYR A 143 2.96 -18.17 14.60
C TYR A 143 2.52 -19.47 13.88
N ILE A 144 2.18 -19.35 12.60
CA ILE A 144 1.66 -20.45 11.77
C ILE A 144 2.64 -20.88 10.66
N GLY A 145 3.94 -20.62 10.84
CA GLY A 145 4.93 -20.79 9.78
C GLY A 145 5.00 -19.58 8.84
N SER A 146 6.08 -19.51 8.06
CA SER A 146 6.23 -18.47 7.03
C SER A 146 5.34 -18.73 5.82
N ASN A 147 5.14 -17.73 4.95
CA ASN A 147 4.41 -17.90 3.67
C ASN A 147 5.02 -18.98 2.76
N LEU A 148 6.31 -19.33 2.94
CA LEU A 148 6.97 -20.41 2.20
C LEU A 148 6.57 -21.80 2.72
N ALA A 149 6.25 -21.93 4.01
CA ALA A 149 5.94 -23.17 4.68
C ALA A 149 4.88 -22.97 5.78
N PRO A 150 3.63 -22.62 5.41
CA PRO A 150 2.57 -22.40 6.39
C PRO A 150 2.07 -23.73 6.98
N ASP A 151 1.72 -23.70 8.26
CA ASP A 151 1.03 -24.78 8.95
C ASP A 151 -0.48 -24.72 8.67
N TYR A 152 -0.91 -25.37 7.59
CA TYR A 152 -2.31 -25.36 7.16
C TYR A 152 -3.25 -26.09 8.12
N GLU A 153 -2.79 -27.08 8.86
CA GLU A 153 -3.60 -27.77 9.87
C GLU A 153 -3.94 -26.76 10.98
N LYS A 154 -2.96 -26.03 11.45
CA LYS A 154 -3.14 -24.98 12.46
C LYS A 154 -4.01 -23.83 11.97
N ILE A 155 -3.90 -23.43 10.69
CA ILE A 155 -4.77 -22.40 10.10
C ILE A 155 -6.23 -22.86 10.09
N VAL A 156 -6.48 -24.11 9.68
CA VAL A 156 -7.84 -24.69 9.68
C VAL A 156 -8.41 -24.78 11.11
N ASP A 157 -7.60 -25.19 12.07
CA ASP A 157 -8.02 -25.29 13.47
C ASP A 157 -8.36 -23.91 14.07
N LEU A 158 -7.59 -22.88 13.72
CA LEU A 158 -7.84 -21.49 14.14
C LEU A 158 -9.08 -20.91 13.44
N ASN A 159 -9.44 -21.43 12.26
CA ASN A 159 -10.60 -21.02 11.48
C ASN A 159 -10.79 -19.50 11.41
N PRO A 160 -9.85 -18.73 10.81
CA PRO A 160 -9.91 -17.29 10.78
C PRO A 160 -11.17 -16.76 10.07
N ASP A 161 -11.79 -15.73 10.62
CA ASP A 161 -12.89 -15.00 9.94
C ASP A 161 -12.39 -14.40 8.62
N LEU A 162 -11.12 -13.95 8.62
CA LEU A 162 -10.45 -13.32 7.50
C LEU A 162 -8.95 -13.58 7.52
N THR A 163 -8.37 -13.88 6.37
CA THR A 163 -6.92 -13.86 6.16
C THR A 163 -6.56 -12.66 5.27
N ILE A 164 -5.68 -11.77 5.75
CA ILE A 164 -5.16 -10.65 4.95
C ILE A 164 -3.87 -11.11 4.28
N VAL A 165 -3.81 -11.03 2.95
CA VAL A 165 -2.67 -11.48 2.14
C VAL A 165 -2.26 -10.40 1.13
N SER A 166 -1.06 -10.51 0.58
CA SER A 166 -0.64 -9.75 -0.60
C SER A 166 -0.44 -10.70 -1.78
N SER A 167 -0.59 -10.23 -3.01
CA SER A 167 -0.41 -11.05 -4.22
C SER A 167 0.69 -10.50 -5.11
N GLY A 168 1.42 -11.38 -5.81
CA GLY A 168 2.38 -11.00 -6.84
C GLY A 168 3.76 -10.59 -6.33
N LEU A 169 4.07 -10.75 -5.04
CA LEU A 169 5.42 -10.55 -4.50
C LEU A 169 6.30 -11.78 -4.73
N SER A 170 5.72 -12.98 -4.61
CA SER A 170 6.43 -14.25 -4.78
C SER A 170 5.50 -15.38 -5.25
N GLU A 171 6.11 -16.49 -5.72
CA GLU A 171 5.37 -17.73 -5.99
C GLU A 171 4.76 -18.34 -4.70
N ALA A 172 5.39 -18.08 -3.55
CA ALA A 172 4.87 -18.57 -2.26
C ALA A 172 3.54 -17.92 -1.90
N ASP A 173 3.38 -16.61 -2.13
CA ASP A 173 2.12 -15.92 -1.87
C ASP A 173 1.00 -16.45 -2.77
N THR A 174 1.30 -16.74 -4.03
CA THR A 174 0.34 -17.36 -4.95
C THR A 174 -0.11 -18.74 -4.43
N LYS A 175 0.83 -19.60 -4.02
CA LYS A 175 0.53 -20.93 -3.46
C LYS A 175 -0.28 -20.83 -2.16
N PHE A 176 0.04 -19.86 -1.32
CA PHE A 176 -0.68 -19.62 -0.07
C PHE A 176 -2.14 -19.23 -0.34
N ILE A 177 -2.37 -18.27 -1.25
CA ILE A 177 -3.70 -17.84 -1.66
C ILE A 177 -4.50 -19.00 -2.28
N ASP A 178 -3.88 -19.79 -3.16
CA ASP A 178 -4.57 -20.94 -3.78
C ASP A 178 -4.97 -22.00 -2.75
N LYS A 179 -4.13 -22.19 -1.72
CA LYS A 179 -4.48 -23.12 -0.63
C LYS A 179 -5.60 -22.59 0.27
N LEU A 180 -5.65 -21.29 0.54
CA LEU A 180 -6.79 -20.69 1.24
C LEU A 180 -8.10 -20.89 0.48
N LYS A 181 -8.08 -20.74 -0.85
CA LYS A 181 -9.24 -21.05 -1.72
C LYS A 181 -9.67 -22.50 -1.63
N GLU A 182 -8.70 -23.44 -1.73
CA GLU A 182 -8.95 -24.88 -1.63
C GLU A 182 -9.61 -25.26 -0.30
N LEU A 183 -9.15 -24.61 0.79
CA LEU A 183 -9.66 -24.85 2.14
C LEU A 183 -10.99 -24.11 2.41
N GLY A 184 -11.47 -23.29 1.49
CA GLY A 184 -12.71 -22.50 1.67
C GLY A 184 -12.59 -21.40 2.72
N LEU A 185 -11.38 -20.93 3.02
CA LEU A 185 -11.13 -19.88 4.00
C LEU A 185 -11.28 -18.49 3.35
N ASN A 186 -11.88 -17.56 4.08
CA ASN A 186 -12.01 -16.19 3.62
C ASN A 186 -10.66 -15.50 3.61
N TYR A 187 -10.38 -14.73 2.55
CA TYR A 187 -9.20 -13.88 2.48
C TYR A 187 -9.52 -12.59 1.72
N VAL A 188 -8.72 -11.57 1.96
CA VAL A 188 -8.70 -10.30 1.23
C VAL A 188 -7.28 -10.02 0.76
N VAL A 189 -7.15 -9.53 -0.47
CA VAL A 189 -5.85 -9.17 -1.05
C VAL A 189 -5.58 -7.69 -0.82
N ASP A 190 -4.58 -7.42 0.01
CA ASP A 190 -4.03 -6.10 0.28
C ASP A 190 -2.74 -5.91 -0.53
N ASN A 191 -2.85 -5.13 -1.61
CA ASN A 191 -1.74 -4.83 -2.51
C ASN A 191 -1.25 -3.38 -2.34
N GLU A 192 -1.24 -2.85 -1.11
CA GLU A 192 -0.81 -1.50 -0.78
C GLU A 192 0.58 -1.17 -1.36
N TYR A 193 1.47 -2.15 -1.41
CA TYR A 193 2.84 -2.00 -1.90
C TYR A 193 2.95 -1.62 -3.38
N LYS A 194 1.86 -1.81 -4.17
CA LYS A 194 1.80 -1.42 -5.59
C LYS A 194 1.51 0.07 -5.79
N GLU A 195 1.07 0.77 -4.75
CA GLU A 195 0.76 2.19 -4.85
C GLU A 195 2.06 3.01 -4.97
N GLN A 196 2.06 3.91 -5.94
CA GLN A 196 3.18 4.83 -6.15
C GLN A 196 3.15 6.02 -5.20
N ASN A 197 1.97 6.39 -4.72
CA ASN A 197 1.80 7.49 -3.78
C ASN A 197 1.92 6.98 -2.34
N PRO A 198 2.79 7.56 -1.47
CA PRO A 198 2.89 7.17 -0.06
C PRO A 198 1.56 7.25 0.70
N PHE A 199 0.73 8.25 0.39
CA PHE A 199 -0.61 8.36 0.98
C PHE A 199 -1.57 7.31 0.41
N GLY A 200 -1.38 6.86 -0.83
CA GLY A 200 -2.14 5.75 -1.42
C GLY A 200 -1.91 4.45 -0.66
N ARG A 201 -0.65 4.15 -0.31
CA ARG A 201 -0.34 2.98 0.53
C ARG A 201 -1.09 3.02 1.86
N MET A 202 -1.08 4.17 2.52
CA MET A 202 -1.79 4.34 3.80
C MET A 202 -3.32 4.28 3.62
N GLU A 203 -3.86 4.76 2.49
CA GLU A 203 -5.30 4.75 2.21
C GLU A 203 -5.88 3.33 2.08
N TRP A 204 -5.04 2.32 1.79
CA TRP A 204 -5.44 0.91 1.83
C TRP A 204 -5.92 0.45 3.21
N THR A 205 -5.56 1.16 4.28
CA THR A 205 -6.16 0.96 5.61
C THR A 205 -7.69 1.05 5.56
N SER A 206 -8.26 1.84 4.64
CA SER A 206 -9.73 1.93 4.48
C SER A 206 -10.35 0.65 3.93
N LEU A 207 -9.62 -0.14 3.12
CA LEU A 207 -10.05 -1.49 2.73
C LEU A 207 -10.19 -2.39 3.96
N ILE A 208 -9.16 -2.41 4.82
CA ILE A 208 -9.15 -3.24 6.02
C ILE A 208 -10.20 -2.75 7.03
N ALA A 209 -10.34 -1.44 7.17
CA ALA A 209 -11.33 -0.80 8.05
C ALA A 209 -12.78 -1.17 7.72
N ALA A 210 -13.08 -1.45 6.44
CA ALA A 210 -14.41 -1.86 6.01
C ALA A 210 -14.89 -3.17 6.69
N PHE A 211 -13.96 -4.06 7.07
CA PHE A 211 -14.27 -5.29 7.79
C PHE A 211 -14.61 -5.07 9.27
N TYR A 212 -14.44 -3.82 9.77
CA TYR A 212 -14.65 -3.42 11.17
C TYR A 212 -15.64 -2.26 11.34
N ASP A 213 -16.19 -1.73 10.24
CA ASP A 213 -17.02 -0.51 10.26
C ASP A 213 -16.25 0.74 10.77
N LYS A 214 -14.94 0.86 10.41
CA LYS A 214 -14.03 1.91 10.91
C LYS A 214 -13.41 2.77 9.81
N GLU A 215 -14.03 2.87 8.64
CA GLU A 215 -13.51 3.64 7.48
C GLU A 215 -13.33 5.13 7.81
N ASP A 216 -14.19 5.70 8.65
CA ASP A 216 -14.06 7.09 9.10
C ASP A 216 -12.79 7.29 9.92
N MET A 217 -12.40 6.31 10.74
CA MET A 217 -11.17 6.35 11.52
C MET A 217 -9.95 6.30 10.60
N ALA A 218 -9.92 5.37 9.64
CA ALA A 218 -8.85 5.27 8.64
C ALA A 218 -8.70 6.58 7.85
N THR A 219 -9.81 7.15 7.39
CA THR A 219 -9.83 8.44 6.67
C THR A 219 -9.33 9.60 7.53
N SER A 220 -9.70 9.64 8.82
CA SER A 220 -9.24 10.66 9.75
C SER A 220 -7.73 10.61 9.95
N GLU A 221 -7.16 9.42 10.17
CA GLU A 221 -5.72 9.26 10.36
C GLU A 221 -4.95 9.59 9.07
N LEU A 222 -5.43 9.18 7.90
CA LEU A 222 -4.85 9.59 6.62
C LEU A 222 -4.81 11.12 6.46
N ASN A 223 -5.92 11.81 6.77
CA ASN A 223 -5.97 13.28 6.64
C ASN A 223 -4.98 13.97 7.61
N LYS A 224 -4.79 13.46 8.83
CA LYS A 224 -3.78 13.97 9.78
C LYS A 224 -2.36 13.81 9.22
N THR A 225 -2.05 12.63 8.68
CA THR A 225 -0.76 12.33 8.04
C THR A 225 -0.50 13.27 6.87
N VAL A 226 -1.47 13.45 5.96
CA VAL A 226 -1.36 14.38 4.82
C VAL A 226 -1.08 15.80 5.31
N GLN A 227 -1.85 16.29 6.28
CA GLN A 227 -1.67 17.63 6.84
C GLN A 227 -0.27 17.82 7.42
N LYS A 228 0.23 16.86 8.21
CA LYS A 228 1.56 16.92 8.81
C LYS A 228 2.66 16.98 7.73
N VAL A 229 2.56 16.17 6.69
CA VAL A 229 3.51 16.17 5.57
C VAL A 229 3.46 17.48 4.80
N GLU A 230 2.28 18.04 4.53
CA GLU A 230 2.15 19.35 3.89
C GLU A 230 2.77 20.47 4.71
N GLU A 231 2.60 20.46 6.04
CA GLU A 231 3.19 21.45 6.94
C GLU A 231 4.72 21.41 6.91
N VAL A 232 5.30 20.20 6.91
CA VAL A 232 6.76 20.03 6.86
C VAL A 232 7.30 20.38 5.47
N SER A 233 6.61 19.99 4.41
CA SER A 233 6.99 20.31 3.03
C SER A 233 7.02 21.82 2.75
N LYS A 234 6.15 22.60 3.40
CA LYS A 234 6.20 24.08 3.31
C LYS A 234 7.51 24.68 3.84
N LYS A 235 8.11 24.06 4.88
CA LYS A 235 9.36 24.53 5.50
C LYS A 235 10.59 24.37 4.60
N ILE A 236 10.53 23.44 3.64
CA ILE A 236 11.64 23.10 2.75
C ILE A 236 11.51 23.66 1.32
N LYS A 237 10.40 24.33 1.00
CA LYS A 237 10.06 24.79 -0.36
C LYS A 237 11.18 25.54 -1.07
N ASN A 238 11.96 26.33 -0.32
CA ASN A 238 13.03 27.20 -0.85
C ASN A 238 14.44 26.70 -0.50
N LYS A 239 14.58 25.48 0.04
CA LYS A 239 15.89 24.90 0.37
C LYS A 239 16.51 24.24 -0.86
N ALA A 240 17.85 24.12 -0.86
CA ALA A 240 18.55 23.33 -1.86
C ALA A 240 18.08 21.87 -1.80
N LYS A 241 17.98 21.22 -2.94
CA LYS A 241 17.50 19.83 -3.05
C LYS A 241 18.69 18.90 -3.15
N PRO A 242 18.99 18.09 -2.13
CA PRO A 242 20.08 17.13 -2.20
C PRO A 242 19.76 16.02 -3.22
N LYS A 243 20.81 15.51 -3.87
CA LYS A 243 20.75 14.31 -4.69
C LYS A 243 20.80 13.08 -3.81
N VAL A 244 19.76 12.26 -3.86
CA VAL A 244 19.58 11.08 -3.02
C VAL A 244 19.68 9.82 -3.86
N VAL A 245 20.58 8.92 -3.51
CA VAL A 245 20.57 7.54 -3.99
C VAL A 245 19.77 6.70 -3.00
N TRP A 246 18.84 5.92 -3.52
CA TRP A 246 18.10 4.93 -2.72
C TRP A 246 18.21 3.60 -3.42
N ALA A 247 19.03 2.72 -2.84
CA ALA A 247 19.38 1.46 -3.48
C ALA A 247 19.85 0.41 -2.49
N SER A 248 19.81 -0.86 -2.87
CA SER A 248 20.50 -1.97 -2.20
C SER A 248 21.25 -2.83 -3.23
N VAL A 249 22.16 -3.67 -2.73
CA VAL A 249 22.87 -4.64 -3.56
C VAL A 249 22.57 -6.03 -3.02
N TYR A 250 22.15 -6.92 -3.92
CA TYR A 250 21.85 -8.30 -3.61
C TYR A 250 22.25 -9.20 -4.79
N GLU A 251 22.95 -10.29 -4.51
CA GLU A 251 23.41 -11.30 -5.51
C GLU A 251 24.07 -10.67 -6.75
N GLY A 252 24.95 -9.68 -6.54
CA GLY A 252 25.72 -9.05 -7.61
C GLY A 252 24.92 -8.10 -8.50
N SER A 253 23.69 -7.77 -8.13
CA SER A 253 22.86 -6.77 -8.80
C SER A 253 22.50 -5.65 -7.85
N ALA A 254 22.30 -4.44 -8.38
CA ALA A 254 21.77 -3.33 -7.61
C ALA A 254 20.27 -3.19 -7.87
N TYR A 255 19.53 -2.83 -6.82
CA TYR A 255 18.11 -2.55 -6.85
C TYR A 255 17.90 -1.10 -6.42
N ILE A 256 17.43 -0.27 -7.32
CA ILE A 256 17.27 1.17 -7.15
C ILE A 256 15.80 1.56 -7.03
N ALA A 257 15.51 2.74 -6.50
CA ALA A 257 14.20 3.36 -6.57
C ALA A 257 13.98 3.96 -7.99
N PRO A 258 13.10 3.36 -8.82
CA PRO A 258 12.83 3.91 -10.16
C PRO A 258 12.10 5.25 -10.07
N LYS A 259 12.12 5.98 -11.19
CA LYS A 259 11.29 7.18 -11.35
C LYS A 259 9.81 6.85 -11.15
N ASP A 260 9.09 7.79 -10.53
CA ASP A 260 7.66 7.72 -10.22
C ASP A 260 7.26 6.55 -9.30
N SER A 261 8.24 5.87 -8.67
CA SER A 261 7.98 4.89 -7.63
C SER A 261 7.52 5.54 -6.32
N TYR A 262 7.01 4.71 -5.40
CA TYR A 262 6.70 5.11 -4.01
C TYR A 262 7.87 5.87 -3.34
N VAL A 263 9.08 5.33 -3.45
CA VAL A 263 10.29 5.93 -2.86
C VAL A 263 10.66 7.24 -3.54
N ASP A 264 10.58 7.31 -4.87
CA ASP A 264 10.82 8.55 -5.63
C ASP A 264 9.87 9.67 -5.18
N ASN A 265 8.61 9.33 -4.92
CA ASN A 265 7.63 10.28 -4.39
C ASN A 265 7.93 10.68 -2.93
N MET A 266 8.39 9.78 -2.07
CA MET A 266 8.86 10.14 -0.71
C MET A 266 10.04 11.10 -0.76
N ILE A 267 11.05 10.82 -1.60
CA ILE A 267 12.21 11.70 -1.80
C ILE A 267 11.76 13.10 -2.24
N LYS A 268 10.84 13.18 -3.22
CA LYS A 268 10.28 14.46 -3.70
C LYS A 268 9.51 15.20 -2.61
N MET A 269 8.68 14.52 -1.83
CA MET A 269 7.93 15.11 -0.71
C MET A 269 8.86 15.67 0.38
N ALA A 270 10.00 15.02 0.60
CA ALA A 270 11.02 15.45 1.54
C ALA A 270 12.00 16.49 0.94
N GLY A 271 11.79 16.96 -0.29
CA GLY A 271 12.57 18.02 -0.93
C GLY A 271 13.90 17.55 -1.50
N GLY A 272 14.11 16.27 -1.74
CA GLY A 272 15.26 15.70 -2.44
C GLY A 272 15.06 15.53 -3.94
N ILE A 273 16.11 15.07 -4.61
CA ILE A 273 16.13 14.65 -6.01
C ILE A 273 16.59 13.18 -6.03
N ASN A 274 15.78 12.28 -6.55
CA ASN A 274 16.19 10.90 -6.75
C ASN A 274 17.23 10.81 -7.87
N ALA A 275 18.47 10.53 -7.51
CA ALA A 275 19.58 10.40 -8.46
C ALA A 275 19.38 9.22 -9.43
N CYS A 276 18.68 8.18 -8.99
CA CYS A 276 18.42 6.98 -9.79
C CYS A 276 17.28 7.16 -10.80
N ALA A 277 16.48 8.23 -10.71
CA ALA A 277 15.32 8.46 -11.60
C ALA A 277 15.68 8.63 -13.09
N SER A 278 16.95 8.89 -13.41
CA SER A 278 17.46 9.01 -14.77
C SER A 278 17.85 7.67 -15.41
N ILE A 279 17.92 6.60 -14.62
CA ILE A 279 18.30 5.27 -15.11
C ILE A 279 17.05 4.59 -15.67
N ASP A 280 17.12 4.22 -16.95
CA ASP A 280 16.10 3.35 -17.54
C ASP A 280 16.34 1.93 -17.01
N SER A 281 15.45 1.49 -16.14
CA SER A 281 15.52 0.18 -15.50
C SER A 281 14.18 -0.50 -15.55
N ASN A 282 14.18 -1.78 -15.89
CA ASN A 282 13.00 -2.60 -15.69
C ASN A 282 12.95 -3.04 -14.21
N GLU A 283 11.85 -2.75 -13.51
CA GLU A 283 11.63 -3.14 -12.11
C GLU A 283 12.73 -2.69 -11.12
N GLY A 284 13.51 -1.64 -11.47
CA GLY A 284 14.53 -1.08 -10.59
C GLY A 284 15.83 -1.91 -10.52
N ARG A 285 15.98 -3.01 -11.25
CA ARG A 285 17.22 -3.80 -11.29
C ARG A 285 18.22 -3.21 -12.29
N VAL A 286 19.45 -2.95 -11.83
CA VAL A 286 20.54 -2.38 -12.64
C VAL A 286 21.88 -3.05 -12.27
N SER A 287 22.93 -2.76 -13.03
CA SER A 287 24.28 -3.22 -12.66
C SER A 287 24.86 -2.37 -11.51
N ILE A 288 25.82 -2.94 -10.79
CA ILE A 288 26.52 -2.21 -9.71
C ILE A 288 27.27 -1.01 -10.28
N GLU A 289 27.80 -1.12 -11.51
CA GLU A 289 28.49 -0.03 -12.20
C GLU A 289 27.56 1.13 -12.51
N GLN A 290 26.32 0.86 -12.94
CA GLN A 290 25.31 1.89 -13.17
C GLN A 290 24.93 2.60 -11.86
N LEU A 291 24.75 1.84 -10.75
CA LEU A 291 24.53 2.41 -9.43
C LEU A 291 25.71 3.29 -9.01
N HIS A 292 26.94 2.79 -9.14
CA HIS A 292 28.14 3.53 -8.78
C HIS A 292 28.26 4.85 -9.56
N GLU A 293 27.95 4.85 -10.84
CA GLU A 293 28.03 6.05 -11.68
C GLU A 293 27.09 7.17 -11.21
N VAL A 294 25.84 6.85 -10.84
CA VAL A 294 24.90 7.86 -10.34
C VAL A 294 25.16 8.24 -8.88
N ALA A 295 25.83 7.36 -8.12
CA ALA A 295 26.12 7.60 -6.72
C ALA A 295 27.36 8.48 -6.50
N LYS A 296 28.21 8.71 -7.52
CA LYS A 296 29.41 9.56 -7.42
C LYS A 296 29.11 10.99 -6.97
N ASP A 297 27.99 11.55 -7.46
CA ASP A 297 27.58 12.93 -7.19
C ASP A 297 26.42 12.99 -6.18
N ALA A 298 26.17 11.92 -5.42
CA ALA A 298 25.11 11.89 -4.43
C ALA A 298 25.51 12.62 -3.15
N ASP A 299 24.57 13.39 -2.60
CA ASP A 299 24.73 14.04 -1.30
C ASP A 299 24.34 13.09 -0.15
N ILE A 300 23.42 12.18 -0.41
CA ILE A 300 22.88 11.22 0.57
C ILE A 300 22.70 9.86 -0.10
N PHE A 301 23.04 8.79 0.64
CA PHE A 301 22.79 7.43 0.23
C PHE A 301 21.90 6.72 1.28
N VAL A 302 20.69 6.34 0.88
CA VAL A 302 19.83 5.46 1.66
C VAL A 302 19.98 4.04 1.12
N TYR A 303 20.65 3.19 1.88
CA TYR A 303 20.78 1.77 1.56
C TYR A 303 19.51 1.04 1.98
N SER A 304 18.72 0.59 1.02
CA SER A 304 17.37 0.05 1.24
C SER A 304 17.39 -1.37 1.84
N SER A 305 17.93 -1.48 3.03
CA SER A 305 17.96 -2.70 3.85
C SER A 305 17.81 -2.31 5.31
N SER A 306 17.15 -3.16 6.11
CA SER A 306 17.10 -2.99 7.55
C SER A 306 18.48 -3.22 8.18
N SER A 307 18.78 -2.53 9.29
CA SER A 307 19.96 -2.77 10.12
C SER A 307 20.06 -4.19 10.66
N ASP A 308 18.98 -4.97 10.66
CA ASP A 308 18.99 -6.39 11.00
C ASP A 308 19.77 -7.23 9.97
N TYR A 309 19.73 -6.83 8.68
CA TYR A 309 20.42 -7.49 7.58
C TYR A 309 21.70 -6.76 7.14
N ALA A 310 21.79 -5.47 7.40
CA ALA A 310 22.95 -4.63 7.13
C ALA A 310 23.37 -3.92 8.44
N PRO A 311 23.94 -4.65 9.42
CA PRO A 311 24.12 -4.15 10.80
C PRO A 311 25.18 -3.07 10.95
N ASN A 312 26.03 -2.87 9.96
CA ASN A 312 27.08 -1.87 9.97
C ASN A 312 27.62 -1.60 8.55
N LEU A 313 28.43 -0.57 8.43
CA LEU A 313 29.04 -0.16 7.16
C LEU A 313 29.88 -1.29 6.52
N ASP A 314 30.58 -2.12 7.31
CA ASP A 314 31.44 -3.18 6.78
C ASP A 314 30.61 -4.30 6.12
N SER A 315 29.39 -4.57 6.59
CA SER A 315 28.49 -5.51 5.94
C SER A 315 28.06 -5.04 4.55
N ILE A 316 27.80 -3.74 4.39
CA ILE A 316 27.48 -3.13 3.11
C ILE A 316 28.68 -3.15 2.16
N LYS A 317 29.88 -2.76 2.66
CA LYS A 317 31.13 -2.80 1.90
C LYS A 317 31.49 -4.22 1.43
N SER A 318 31.18 -5.22 2.25
CA SER A 318 31.42 -6.63 1.89
C SER A 318 30.49 -7.09 0.75
N SER A 319 29.23 -6.63 0.75
CA SER A 319 28.26 -6.96 -0.30
C SER A 319 28.52 -6.21 -1.61
N ALA A 320 29.04 -4.99 -1.52
CA ALA A 320 29.33 -4.11 -2.66
C ALA A 320 30.59 -3.27 -2.40
N PRO A 321 31.81 -3.84 -2.56
CA PRO A 321 33.06 -3.14 -2.27
C PRO A 321 33.23 -1.81 -3.01
N VAL A 322 32.70 -1.71 -4.21
CA VAL A 322 32.75 -0.48 -5.04
C VAL A 322 32.06 0.72 -4.38
N LEU A 323 31.08 0.49 -3.49
CA LEU A 323 30.39 1.57 -2.77
C LEU A 323 31.30 2.21 -1.70
N ALA A 324 32.33 1.51 -1.23
CA ALA A 324 33.27 2.02 -0.24
C ALA A 324 34.07 3.23 -0.73
N ASP A 325 34.22 3.38 -2.05
CA ASP A 325 34.99 4.46 -2.66
C ASP A 325 34.17 5.74 -2.89
N LEU A 326 32.86 5.67 -2.75
CA LEU A 326 31.96 6.81 -2.91
C LEU A 326 32.18 7.86 -1.80
N ASP A 327 32.23 9.13 -2.19
CA ASP A 327 32.43 10.24 -1.23
C ASP A 327 31.27 10.35 -0.25
N VAL A 328 30.02 10.08 -0.67
CA VAL A 328 28.84 10.06 0.18
C VAL A 328 28.98 9.05 1.32
N VAL A 329 29.60 7.88 1.07
CA VAL A 329 29.87 6.85 2.06
C VAL A 329 31.02 7.24 2.96
N LYS A 330 32.14 7.76 2.40
CA LYS A 330 33.32 8.22 3.16
C LYS A 330 33.00 9.36 4.11
N ASN A 331 32.05 10.24 3.72
CA ASN A 331 31.63 11.40 4.50
C ASN A 331 30.56 11.08 5.56
N GLY A 332 30.16 9.81 5.72
CA GLY A 332 29.19 9.38 6.73
C GLY A 332 27.74 9.78 6.39
N ASN A 333 27.41 9.96 5.10
CA ASN A 333 26.04 10.26 4.64
C ASN A 333 25.35 9.00 4.10
N LEU A 334 25.66 7.84 4.68
CA LEU A 334 25.02 6.57 4.39
C LEU A 334 24.01 6.23 5.49
N TRP A 335 22.80 5.92 5.08
CA TRP A 335 21.69 5.60 5.96
C TRP A 335 21.12 4.23 5.63
N VAL A 336 20.65 3.50 6.63
CA VAL A 336 19.91 2.23 6.49
C VAL A 336 18.58 2.34 7.19
N PHE A 337 17.66 1.42 6.93
CA PHE A 337 16.39 1.37 7.64
C PHE A 337 16.60 0.91 9.09
N ALA A 338 15.92 1.54 10.02
CA ALA A 338 15.74 1.02 11.37
C ALA A 338 14.88 -0.26 11.34
N PRO A 339 14.96 -1.13 12.36
CA PRO A 339 14.23 -2.41 12.38
C PRO A 339 12.72 -2.29 12.22
N ASP A 340 12.14 -1.14 12.60
CA ASP A 340 10.71 -0.88 12.56
C ASP A 340 10.21 -0.26 11.25
N TYR A 341 11.08 0.03 10.29
CA TYR A 341 10.73 0.72 9.04
C TYR A 341 9.53 0.10 8.33
N TYR A 342 9.56 -1.21 8.08
CA TYR A 342 8.46 -1.93 7.42
C TYR A 342 7.21 -2.10 8.30
N GLN A 343 7.33 -1.85 9.60
CA GLN A 343 6.23 -1.87 10.57
C GLN A 343 5.79 -0.46 10.95
N SER A 344 6.02 0.51 10.06
CA SER A 344 5.71 1.93 10.25
C SER A 344 5.02 2.56 9.02
N VAL A 345 4.36 1.75 8.18
CA VAL A 345 3.64 2.24 6.99
C VAL A 345 2.49 3.19 7.39
N ASP A 346 1.85 2.96 8.52
CA ASP A 346 0.84 3.83 9.13
C ASP A 346 1.41 5.15 9.68
N LYS A 347 2.74 5.26 9.79
CA LYS A 347 3.49 6.44 10.22
C LYS A 347 4.21 7.12 9.05
N THR A 348 3.56 7.16 7.90
CA THR A 348 4.11 7.77 6.67
C THR A 348 4.55 9.22 6.89
N ASP A 349 3.87 9.96 7.75
CA ASP A 349 4.31 11.32 8.15
C ASP A 349 5.65 11.29 8.90
N GLU A 350 5.85 10.37 9.87
CA GLU A 350 7.12 10.24 10.59
C GLU A 350 8.26 9.85 9.63
N LEU A 351 8.01 8.89 8.71
CA LEU A 351 8.99 8.47 7.69
C LEU A 351 9.41 9.66 6.80
N ILE A 352 8.47 10.51 6.39
CA ILE A 352 8.76 11.69 5.56
C ILE A 352 9.43 12.79 6.38
N VAL A 353 9.02 13.00 7.64
CA VAL A 353 9.67 13.95 8.57
C VAL A 353 11.13 13.57 8.79
N ASP A 354 11.43 12.29 8.98
CA ASP A 354 12.79 11.78 9.10
C ASP A 354 13.62 12.08 7.84
N LEU A 355 13.04 11.86 6.65
CA LEU A 355 13.71 12.23 5.39
C LEU A 355 13.94 13.73 5.26
N VAL A 356 12.98 14.57 5.71
CA VAL A 356 13.16 16.03 5.72
C VAL A 356 14.29 16.42 6.64
N GLU A 357 14.41 15.82 7.82
CA GLU A 357 15.50 16.12 8.75
C GLU A 357 16.84 15.60 8.23
N MET A 358 16.85 14.43 7.56
CA MET A 358 18.04 13.88 6.90
C MET A 358 18.52 14.78 5.75
N PHE A 359 17.61 15.26 4.91
CA PHE A 359 17.92 16.08 3.72
C PHE A 359 18.20 17.55 4.07
N HIS A 360 17.61 18.04 5.14
CA HIS A 360 17.62 19.45 5.56
C HIS A 360 17.79 19.56 7.08
N PRO A 361 18.95 19.21 7.63
CA PRO A 361 19.18 19.14 9.08
C PRO A 361 18.73 20.42 9.81
N GLY A 362 18.11 20.23 10.98
CA GLY A 362 17.59 21.33 11.82
C GLY A 362 16.29 21.94 11.33
N THR A 363 15.59 21.34 10.36
CA THR A 363 14.33 21.89 9.82
C THR A 363 13.12 21.54 10.67
N THR A 364 13.04 20.30 11.13
CA THR A 364 11.92 19.79 11.92
C THR A 364 12.19 19.93 13.42
N GLY A 365 13.46 19.82 13.82
CA GLY A 365 13.89 19.72 15.22
C GLY A 365 13.55 18.36 15.84
N GLU A 366 13.07 17.41 15.05
CA GLU A 366 12.77 16.04 15.49
C GLU A 366 14.00 15.16 15.30
N LYS A 367 14.12 14.12 16.12
CA LYS A 367 15.15 13.09 15.93
C LYS A 367 14.68 12.11 14.85
N ILE A 368 15.59 11.70 13.98
CA ILE A 368 15.36 10.62 13.01
C ILE A 368 15.15 9.32 13.78
N LYS A 369 14.07 8.61 13.47
CA LYS A 369 13.61 7.41 14.19
C LYS A 369 13.74 6.14 13.36
N HIS A 370 13.33 6.24 12.08
CA HIS A 370 13.15 5.08 11.19
C HIS A 370 14.33 4.83 10.26
N TYR A 371 15.40 5.61 10.41
CA TYR A 371 16.66 5.46 9.66
C TYR A 371 17.84 5.58 10.61
N ILE A 372 18.91 4.85 10.31
CA ILE A 372 20.15 4.81 11.08
C ILE A 372 21.29 5.27 10.19
N ASN A 373 22.11 6.22 10.68
CA ASN A 373 23.29 6.70 9.98
C ASN A 373 24.51 5.83 10.32
N TYR A 374 25.33 5.50 9.29
CA TYR A 374 26.56 4.71 9.42
C TYR A 374 27.80 5.51 9.06
#